data_a204002fc448b16912013ed6b0da4732
#
_entry.id   a204002fc448b16912013ed6b0da4732
#
_cell.length_a   1.000
_cell.length_b   1.000
_cell.length_c   1.000
_cell.angle_alpha   90.00
_cell.angle_beta   90.00
_cell.angle_gamma   90.00
#
_symmetry.space_group_name_H-M   'P 1'
#
loop_
_entity.id
_entity.type
_entity.pdbx_description
1 polymer ?
#
loop_
_entity_poly.entity_id
_entity_poly.type
_entity_poly.pdbx_seq_one_letter_code
_entity_poly.pdbx_strand_id
1 'polypeptide(L)'
;MRNTHLIAIAPTVSNSTISGGVSAGIEPIPANVYTFNSSKGTFIRKNPVLEKYLEDKGHNTEEVWQQILKDRGSIANLPEDIMPFDDKEVFLTFAEINQLALVEQASVRQKYVDQAQSLNLAFDPGDSPKFINLVHQTAWKLGLKTLYYLRTDSVINGDIGSRTSEDCLSCDG
;
A
#
# COMPACT_ATOMS: atom_id res chain seq x y z
N MET A 1 4.50 24.14 27.52
CA MET A 1 5.02 23.99 26.16
C MET A 1 4.36 24.99 25.23
N ARG A 2 5.09 25.54 24.25
CA ARG A 2 4.52 26.48 23.26
C ARG A 2 3.59 25.80 22.27
N ASN A 3 3.93 24.58 21.89
CA ASN A 3 3.20 23.81 20.91
C ASN A 3 2.67 22.55 21.58
N THR A 4 1.40 22.26 21.37
CA THR A 4 0.71 21.10 21.95
C THR A 4 0.69 19.91 20.99
N HIS A 5 0.92 20.17 19.70
CA HIS A 5 0.88 19.16 18.62
C HIS A 5 2.09 19.36 17.72
N LEU A 6 2.94 18.37 17.62
CA LEU A 6 4.22 18.44 16.90
C LEU A 6 4.30 17.47 15.75
N ILE A 7 3.77 16.24 15.89
CA ILE A 7 3.95 15.15 14.93
C ILE A 7 2.63 14.46 14.64
N ALA A 8 2.28 14.40 13.37
CA ALA A 8 1.23 13.57 12.79
C ALA A 8 1.77 12.80 11.58
N ILE A 9 1.16 11.69 11.25
CA ILE A 9 1.47 10.95 10.03
C ILE A 9 0.29 11.09 9.08
N ALA A 10 0.50 11.86 8.01
CA ALA A 10 -0.47 12.11 6.95
C ALA A 10 -0.44 11.01 5.87
N PRO A 11 -1.51 10.85 5.07
CA PRO A 11 -1.56 9.83 4.03
C PRO A 11 -0.58 10.07 2.86
N THR A 12 -0.25 11.30 2.52
CA THR A 12 0.79 11.75 1.56
C THR A 12 0.75 11.08 0.18
N VAL A 13 -0.42 10.73 -0.35
CA VAL A 13 -0.58 9.99 -1.61
C VAL A 13 0.05 10.74 -2.80
N SER A 14 -0.31 12.01 -2.97
CA SER A 14 0.21 12.83 -4.09
C SER A 14 1.70 13.17 -3.90
N ASN A 15 2.12 13.44 -2.67
CA ASN A 15 3.49 13.81 -2.35
C ASN A 15 4.48 12.65 -2.59
N SER A 16 4.07 11.41 -2.30
CA SER A 16 4.90 10.23 -2.53
C SER A 16 5.29 10.07 -4.00
N THR A 17 4.39 10.46 -4.90
CA THR A 17 4.63 10.45 -6.34
C THR A 17 5.74 11.42 -6.75
N ILE A 18 5.77 12.61 -6.13
CA ILE A 18 6.79 13.64 -6.39
C ILE A 18 8.12 13.27 -5.72
N SER A 19 8.05 12.59 -4.58
CA SER A 19 9.21 12.18 -3.78
C SER A 19 9.91 10.89 -4.29
N GLY A 20 9.78 10.57 -5.57
CA GLY A 20 10.51 9.47 -6.20
C GLY A 20 9.74 8.14 -6.25
N GLY A 21 8.43 8.15 -6.08
CA GLY A 21 7.60 6.94 -6.22
C GLY A 21 7.66 5.98 -5.04
N VAL A 22 8.05 6.45 -3.86
CA VAL A 22 7.96 5.70 -2.60
C VAL A 22 6.50 5.46 -2.19
N SER A 23 6.26 4.51 -1.29
CA SER A 23 4.92 4.27 -0.75
C SER A 23 4.38 5.50 -0.02
N ALA A 24 3.06 5.68 -0.07
CA ALA A 24 2.40 6.79 0.60
C ALA A 24 2.35 6.59 2.13
N GLY A 25 2.58 7.65 2.88
CA GLY A 25 2.50 7.63 4.34
C GLY A 25 3.39 6.56 4.97
N ILE A 26 2.76 5.67 5.73
CA ILE A 26 3.41 4.55 6.43
C ILE A 26 2.94 3.19 5.92
N GLU A 27 2.30 3.17 4.76
CA GLU A 27 1.68 1.97 4.19
C GLU A 27 2.60 1.30 3.17
N PRO A 28 2.52 -0.02 3.03
CA PRO A 28 3.13 -0.73 1.91
C PRO A 28 2.53 -0.26 0.58
N ILE A 29 3.25 -0.49 -0.50
CA ILE A 29 2.72 -0.17 -1.84
C ILE A 29 1.48 -1.02 -2.14
N PRO A 30 0.44 -0.42 -2.79
CA PRO A 30 -0.78 -1.16 -3.13
C PRO A 30 -0.56 -2.19 -4.24
N ALA A 31 0.43 -1.98 -5.12
CA ALA A 31 0.75 -2.84 -6.25
C ALA A 31 2.18 -2.59 -6.72
N ASN A 32 2.88 -3.62 -7.22
CA ASN A 32 4.22 -3.47 -7.79
C ASN A 32 4.22 -2.90 -9.21
N VAL A 33 3.08 -2.96 -9.89
CA VAL A 33 2.82 -2.26 -11.15
C VAL A 33 1.36 -1.83 -11.19
N TYR A 34 1.11 -0.63 -11.66
CA TYR A 34 -0.26 -0.10 -11.80
C TYR A 34 -0.33 0.97 -12.88
N THR A 35 -1.54 1.19 -13.36
CA THR A 35 -1.85 2.23 -14.33
C THR A 35 -2.17 3.54 -13.60
N PHE A 36 -1.46 4.58 -13.94
CA PHE A 36 -1.68 5.93 -13.41
C PHE A 36 -2.29 6.82 -14.48
N ASN A 37 -3.49 7.33 -14.22
CA ASN A 37 -4.19 8.26 -15.12
C ASN A 37 -3.93 9.69 -14.68
N SER A 38 -3.46 10.51 -15.60
CA SER A 38 -3.29 11.94 -15.38
C SER A 38 -3.97 12.75 -16.51
N SER A 39 -4.09 14.06 -16.33
CA SER A 39 -4.57 14.95 -17.40
C SER A 39 -3.72 14.91 -18.68
N LYS A 40 -2.52 14.36 -18.62
CA LYS A 40 -1.59 14.23 -19.76
C LYS A 40 -1.60 12.84 -20.40
N GLY A 41 -2.41 11.90 -19.86
CA GLY A 41 -2.51 10.54 -20.40
C GLY A 41 -2.37 9.47 -19.31
N THR A 42 -2.40 8.23 -19.77
CA THR A 42 -2.27 7.04 -18.95
C THR A 42 -0.82 6.56 -18.97
N PHE A 43 -0.25 6.33 -17.80
CA PHE A 43 1.13 5.88 -17.63
C PHE A 43 1.14 4.59 -16.80
N ILE A 44 2.04 3.69 -17.12
CA ILE A 44 2.32 2.51 -16.30
C ILE A 44 3.41 2.91 -15.30
N ARG A 45 3.14 2.68 -14.03
CA ARG A 45 4.13 2.85 -12.96
C ARG A 45 4.56 1.49 -12.44
N LYS A 46 5.86 1.32 -12.34
CA LYS A 46 6.52 0.12 -11.82
C LYS A 46 7.19 0.46 -10.49
N ASN A 47 7.25 -0.51 -9.59
CA ASN A 47 8.06 -0.40 -8.38
C ASN A 47 9.54 -0.35 -8.78
N PRO A 48 10.25 0.76 -8.54
CA PRO A 48 11.62 0.92 -9.03
C PRO A 48 12.62 -0.07 -8.39
N VAL A 49 12.33 -0.52 -7.16
CA VAL A 49 13.18 -1.50 -6.48
C VAL A 49 13.00 -2.89 -7.11
N LEU A 50 11.76 -3.27 -7.43
CA LEU A 50 11.48 -4.51 -8.14
C LEU A 50 12.04 -4.47 -9.57
N GLU A 51 11.90 -3.34 -10.26
CA GLU A 51 12.47 -3.17 -11.61
C GLU A 51 13.97 -3.39 -11.61
N LYS A 52 14.68 -2.77 -10.68
CA LYS A 52 16.12 -2.99 -10.53
C LYS A 52 16.46 -4.43 -10.16
N TYR A 53 15.70 -5.07 -9.27
CA TYR A 53 15.90 -6.47 -8.92
C TYR A 53 15.79 -7.37 -10.15
N LEU A 54 14.73 -7.19 -10.94
CA LEU A 54 14.51 -7.98 -12.18
C LEU A 54 15.60 -7.70 -13.23
N GLU A 55 16.09 -6.46 -13.32
CA GLU A 55 17.19 -6.09 -14.19
C GLU A 55 18.49 -6.81 -13.79
N ASP A 56 18.86 -6.76 -12.52
CA ASP A 56 20.07 -7.38 -11.97
C ASP A 56 20.05 -8.92 -12.15
N LYS A 57 18.86 -9.52 -12.21
CA LYS A 57 18.65 -10.96 -12.47
C LYS A 57 18.46 -11.31 -13.95
N GLY A 58 18.36 -10.32 -14.83
CA GLY A 58 18.14 -10.53 -16.27
C GLY A 58 16.71 -10.89 -16.65
N HIS A 59 15.74 -10.63 -15.77
CA HIS A 59 14.31 -10.93 -15.95
C HIS A 59 13.43 -9.69 -16.14
N ASN A 60 14.01 -8.50 -16.34
CA ASN A 60 13.26 -7.27 -16.59
C ASN A 60 12.70 -7.24 -18.01
N THR A 61 11.70 -8.08 -18.29
CA THR A 61 11.05 -8.20 -19.59
C THR A 61 9.60 -7.74 -19.55
N GLU A 62 9.06 -7.38 -20.71
CA GLU A 62 7.66 -6.95 -20.80
C GLU A 62 6.69 -8.06 -20.40
N GLU A 63 7.00 -9.32 -20.71
CA GLU A 63 6.17 -10.48 -20.37
C GLU A 63 6.02 -10.61 -18.84
N VAL A 64 7.12 -10.43 -18.08
CA VAL A 64 7.10 -10.48 -16.61
C VAL A 64 6.23 -9.35 -16.06
N TRP A 65 6.36 -8.14 -16.60
CA TRP A 65 5.52 -7.02 -16.15
C TRP A 65 4.04 -7.18 -16.51
N GLN A 66 3.74 -7.76 -17.67
CA GLN A 66 2.35 -8.07 -18.04
C GLN A 66 1.75 -9.15 -17.12
N GLN A 67 2.54 -10.13 -16.70
CA GLN A 67 2.09 -11.11 -15.71
C GLN A 67 1.79 -10.44 -14.36
N ILE A 68 2.70 -9.59 -13.85
CA ILE A 68 2.50 -8.86 -12.60
C ILE A 68 1.25 -7.95 -12.69
N LEU A 69 1.05 -7.27 -13.82
CA LEU A 69 -0.12 -6.42 -14.04
C LEU A 69 -1.43 -7.23 -14.05
N LYS A 70 -1.43 -8.39 -14.72
CA LYS A 70 -2.57 -9.31 -14.74
C LYS A 70 -2.90 -9.83 -13.34
N ASP A 71 -1.89 -10.05 -12.51
CA ASP A 71 -2.02 -10.45 -11.11
C ASP A 71 -2.22 -9.25 -10.16
N ARG A 72 -2.72 -8.12 -10.70
CA ARG A 72 -3.05 -6.90 -9.94
C ARG A 72 -1.87 -6.29 -9.18
N GLY A 73 -0.68 -6.44 -9.73
CA GLY A 73 0.56 -5.94 -9.13
C GLY A 73 1.19 -6.88 -8.10
N SER A 74 0.61 -8.06 -7.87
CA SER A 74 1.22 -9.12 -7.07
C SER A 74 2.30 -9.85 -7.86
N ILE A 75 3.33 -10.30 -7.14
CA ILE A 75 4.40 -11.13 -7.70
C ILE A 75 4.31 -12.59 -7.23
N ALA A 76 3.27 -12.94 -6.48
CA ALA A 76 3.12 -14.27 -5.87
C ALA A 76 3.19 -15.41 -6.89
N ASN A 77 2.61 -15.19 -8.08
CA ASN A 77 2.53 -16.18 -9.15
C ASN A 77 3.74 -16.18 -10.11
N LEU A 78 4.77 -15.36 -9.88
CA LEU A 78 5.99 -15.45 -10.68
C LEU A 78 6.68 -16.78 -10.42
N PRO A 79 7.25 -17.41 -11.48
CA PRO A 79 8.03 -18.62 -11.34
C PRO A 79 9.25 -18.45 -10.42
N GLU A 80 9.66 -19.51 -9.73
CA GLU A 80 10.78 -19.46 -8.76
C GLU A 80 12.15 -19.21 -9.42
N ASP A 81 12.29 -19.54 -10.69
CA ASP A 81 13.49 -19.23 -11.49
C ASP A 81 13.63 -17.72 -11.78
N ILE A 82 12.51 -17.00 -11.83
CA ILE A 82 12.48 -15.53 -11.93
C ILE A 82 12.65 -14.90 -10.57
N MET A 83 11.93 -15.38 -9.57
CA MET A 83 11.96 -14.85 -8.21
C MET A 83 11.78 -15.96 -7.16
N PRO A 84 12.81 -16.28 -6.39
CA PRO A 84 12.74 -17.24 -5.29
C PRO A 84 11.69 -16.84 -4.24
N PHE A 85 11.19 -17.83 -3.50
CA PHE A 85 10.14 -17.62 -2.51
C PHE A 85 10.52 -16.55 -1.46
N ASP A 86 11.74 -16.64 -0.91
CA ASP A 86 12.21 -15.69 0.10
C ASP A 86 12.29 -14.25 -0.42
N ASP A 87 12.62 -14.07 -1.69
CA ASP A 87 12.67 -12.74 -2.32
C ASP A 87 11.26 -12.17 -2.56
N LYS A 88 10.25 -13.03 -2.78
CA LYS A 88 8.85 -12.61 -2.95
C LYS A 88 8.29 -11.93 -1.70
N GLU A 89 8.70 -12.37 -0.51
CA GLU A 89 8.24 -11.78 0.75
C GLU A 89 8.62 -10.30 0.90
N VAL A 90 9.68 -9.85 0.23
CA VAL A 90 10.12 -8.45 0.24
C VAL A 90 9.19 -7.54 -0.56
N PHE A 91 8.51 -8.07 -1.57
CA PHE A 91 7.69 -7.32 -2.50
C PHE A 91 6.18 -7.55 -2.33
N LEU A 92 5.77 -8.04 -1.17
CA LEU A 92 4.34 -8.18 -0.85
C LEU A 92 3.63 -6.84 -0.96
N THR A 93 2.47 -6.85 -1.58
CA THR A 93 1.60 -5.69 -1.68
C THR A 93 0.83 -5.45 -0.38
N PHE A 94 0.24 -4.27 -0.24
CA PHE A 94 -0.53 -3.90 0.95
C PHE A 94 -1.63 -4.90 1.33
N ALA A 95 -2.31 -5.46 0.33
CA ALA A 95 -3.38 -6.45 0.57
C ALA A 95 -2.84 -7.84 0.98
N GLU A 96 -1.61 -8.17 0.61
CA GLU A 96 -0.97 -9.45 0.92
C GLU A 96 -0.34 -9.49 2.32
N ILE A 97 -0.02 -8.32 2.88
CA ILE A 97 0.59 -8.21 4.20
C ILE A 97 -0.45 -8.44 5.29
N ASN A 98 -0.08 -9.20 6.33
CA ASN A 98 -0.93 -9.41 7.49
C ASN A 98 -1.25 -8.07 8.18
N GLN A 99 -2.52 -7.70 8.24
CA GLN A 99 -2.99 -6.43 8.79
C GLN A 99 -2.71 -6.30 10.30
N LEU A 100 -2.56 -7.39 11.04
CA LEU A 100 -2.10 -7.34 12.43
C LEU A 100 -0.67 -6.83 12.53
N ALA A 101 0.22 -7.23 11.62
CA ALA A 101 1.59 -6.74 11.61
C ALA A 101 1.67 -5.22 11.35
N LEU A 102 0.79 -4.70 10.49
CA LEU A 102 0.69 -3.24 10.27
C LEU A 102 0.26 -2.50 11.54
N VAL A 103 -0.75 -3.03 12.23
CA VAL A 103 -1.23 -2.48 13.50
C VAL A 103 -0.14 -2.51 14.58
N GLU A 104 0.60 -3.60 14.70
CA GLU A 104 1.73 -3.73 15.63
C GLU A 104 2.81 -2.69 15.35
N GLN A 105 3.23 -2.54 14.10
CA GLN A 105 4.21 -1.52 13.71
C GLN A 105 3.71 -0.11 14.00
N ALA A 106 2.44 0.19 13.70
CA ALA A 106 1.84 1.48 13.98
C ALA A 106 1.79 1.77 15.48
N SER A 107 1.55 0.76 16.31
CA SER A 107 1.52 0.90 17.77
C SER A 107 2.89 1.30 18.35
N VAL A 108 3.97 0.75 17.81
CA VAL A 108 5.33 1.12 18.20
C VAL A 108 5.60 2.60 17.89
N ARG A 109 5.19 3.06 16.70
CA ARG A 109 5.34 4.46 16.30
C ARG A 109 4.44 5.41 17.09
N GLN A 110 3.23 4.97 17.48
CA GLN A 110 2.25 5.81 18.18
C GLN A 110 2.80 6.39 19.48
N LYS A 111 3.75 5.76 20.12
CA LYS A 111 4.40 6.24 21.33
C LYS A 111 5.18 7.56 21.11
N TYR A 112 5.58 7.82 19.87
CA TYR A 112 6.39 8.95 19.46
C TYR A 112 5.63 9.97 18.59
N VAL A 113 4.35 9.70 18.32
CA VAL A 113 3.45 10.55 17.52
C VAL A 113 2.37 11.08 18.44
N ASP A 114 2.36 12.38 18.67
CA ASP A 114 1.42 13.02 19.59
C ASP A 114 0.01 13.19 19.00
N GLN A 115 -0.12 13.16 17.68
CA GLN A 115 -1.41 13.13 16.99
C GLN A 115 -1.74 11.73 16.45
N ALA A 116 -2.59 11.67 15.45
CA ALA A 116 -2.99 10.41 14.80
C ALA A 116 -2.02 9.99 13.69
N GLN A 117 -2.11 8.73 13.33
CA GLN A 117 -1.49 8.14 12.14
C GLN A 117 -2.61 7.80 11.14
N SER A 118 -2.49 8.26 9.89
CA SER A 118 -3.41 7.88 8.82
C SER A 118 -3.05 6.48 8.32
N LEU A 119 -3.48 5.46 9.06
CA LEU A 119 -3.26 4.06 8.75
C LEU A 119 -4.52 3.46 8.13
N ASN A 120 -4.45 3.11 6.85
CA ASN A 120 -5.48 2.31 6.20
C ASN A 120 -5.31 0.83 6.56
N LEU A 121 -6.38 0.07 6.44
CA LEU A 121 -6.38 -1.39 6.52
C LEU A 121 -6.95 -1.95 5.22
N ALA A 122 -6.38 -3.05 4.73
CA ALA A 122 -6.86 -3.76 3.57
C ALA A 122 -7.35 -5.14 3.98
N PHE A 123 -8.55 -5.51 3.52
CA PHE A 123 -9.15 -6.81 3.78
C PHE A 123 -9.63 -7.42 2.48
N ASP A 124 -9.47 -8.74 2.37
CA ASP A 124 -10.09 -9.50 1.30
C ASP A 124 -11.62 -9.55 1.51
N PRO A 125 -12.44 -9.49 0.44
CA PRO A 125 -13.90 -9.70 0.57
C PRO A 125 -14.28 -11.02 1.24
N GLY A 126 -13.39 -12.03 1.23
CA GLY A 126 -13.56 -13.31 1.92
C GLY A 126 -13.17 -13.31 3.38
N ASP A 127 -12.56 -12.23 3.88
CA ASP A 127 -12.14 -12.15 5.28
C ASP A 127 -13.33 -12.22 6.24
N SER A 128 -13.16 -13.02 7.28
CA SER A 128 -14.23 -13.17 8.26
C SER A 128 -14.44 -11.88 9.07
N PRO A 129 -15.70 -11.50 9.38
CA PRO A 129 -15.96 -10.38 10.28
C PRO A 129 -15.26 -10.50 11.64
N LYS A 130 -14.97 -11.73 12.08
CA LYS A 130 -14.22 -11.97 13.31
C LYS A 130 -12.77 -11.51 13.18
N PHE A 131 -12.14 -11.76 12.04
CA PHE A 131 -10.77 -11.31 11.78
C PHE A 131 -10.70 -9.78 11.68
N ILE A 132 -11.61 -9.16 10.93
CA ILE A 132 -11.71 -7.70 10.84
C ILE A 132 -11.87 -7.08 12.24
N ASN A 133 -12.78 -7.64 13.06
CA ASN A 133 -12.98 -7.18 14.42
C ASN A 133 -11.74 -7.40 15.29
N LEU A 134 -11.04 -8.51 15.14
CA LEU A 134 -9.79 -8.80 15.85
C LEU A 134 -8.73 -7.74 15.57
N VAL A 135 -8.53 -7.36 14.31
CA VAL A 135 -7.56 -6.32 13.90
C VAL A 135 -7.91 -4.98 14.57
N HIS A 136 -9.20 -4.56 14.52
CA HIS A 136 -9.64 -3.32 15.15
C HIS A 136 -9.49 -3.34 16.68
N GLN A 137 -9.86 -4.44 17.32
CA GLN A 137 -9.66 -4.58 18.77
C GLN A 137 -8.18 -4.58 19.17
N THR A 138 -7.32 -5.18 18.34
CA THR A 138 -5.88 -5.18 18.58
C THR A 138 -5.31 -3.77 18.44
N ALA A 139 -5.74 -3.00 17.44
CA ALA A 139 -5.35 -1.62 17.28
C ALA A 139 -5.70 -0.78 18.53
N TRP A 140 -6.92 -0.93 19.02
CA TRP A 140 -7.37 -0.25 20.24
C TRP A 140 -6.57 -0.68 21.48
N LYS A 141 -6.38 -1.99 21.69
CA LYS A 141 -5.63 -2.54 22.83
C LYS A 141 -4.18 -2.09 22.84
N LEU A 142 -3.57 -1.94 21.67
CA LEU A 142 -2.19 -1.49 21.51
C LEU A 142 -2.04 0.05 21.58
N GLY A 143 -3.14 0.77 21.78
CA GLY A 143 -3.12 2.21 22.02
C GLY A 143 -3.01 3.08 20.78
N LEU A 144 -3.39 2.58 19.60
CA LEU A 144 -3.56 3.41 18.42
C LEU A 144 -4.71 4.40 18.65
N LYS A 145 -4.48 5.66 18.31
CA LYS A 145 -5.49 6.71 18.47
C LYS A 145 -6.61 6.61 17.45
N THR A 146 -6.25 6.28 16.21
CA THR A 146 -7.19 6.13 15.08
C THR A 146 -6.71 5.10 14.11
N LEU A 147 -7.65 4.55 13.34
CA LEU A 147 -7.47 3.95 12.02
C LEU A 147 -8.13 4.88 11.00
N TYR A 148 -7.80 4.75 9.72
CA TYR A 148 -8.32 5.64 8.69
C TYR A 148 -9.36 4.92 7.83
N TYR A 149 -9.02 4.44 6.63
CA TYR A 149 -9.96 3.69 5.78
C TYR A 149 -9.84 2.18 5.99
N LEU A 150 -10.98 1.52 5.87
CA LEU A 150 -11.04 0.08 5.63
C LEU A 150 -11.24 -0.12 4.13
N ARG A 151 -10.25 -0.70 3.45
CA ARG A 151 -10.27 -0.97 2.03
C ARG A 151 -10.57 -2.44 1.79
N THR A 152 -11.34 -2.73 0.74
CA THR A 152 -11.59 -4.08 0.22
C THR A 152 -11.15 -4.13 -1.24
N ASP A 153 -10.97 -5.32 -1.78
CA ASP A 153 -10.53 -5.54 -3.16
C ASP A 153 -11.30 -4.73 -4.22
N SER A 154 -12.59 -4.52 -4.02
CA SER A 154 -13.40 -3.73 -4.95
C SER A 154 -12.97 -2.26 -5.00
N VAL A 155 -12.52 -1.71 -3.87
CA VAL A 155 -12.02 -0.33 -3.76
C VAL A 155 -10.59 -0.23 -4.27
N ILE A 156 -9.75 -1.23 -3.93
CA ILE A 156 -8.36 -1.30 -4.42
C ILE A 156 -8.34 -1.39 -5.95
N ASN A 157 -9.22 -2.21 -6.54
CA ASN A 157 -9.35 -2.32 -8.00
C ASN A 157 -9.84 -1.03 -8.66
N GLY A 158 -10.74 -0.30 -8.03
CA GLY A 158 -11.21 1.00 -8.48
C GLY A 158 -10.06 2.03 -8.51
N ASP A 159 -9.24 2.08 -7.50
CA ASP A 159 -8.09 2.98 -7.42
C ASP A 159 -6.97 2.65 -8.43
N ILE A 160 -6.81 1.38 -8.80
CA ILE A 160 -5.81 0.95 -9.79
C ILE A 160 -6.30 1.19 -11.23
N GLY A 161 -7.59 1.12 -11.48
CA GLY A 161 -8.16 1.10 -12.84
C GLY A 161 -9.07 2.25 -13.26
N SER A 162 -9.61 3.05 -12.36
CA SER A 162 -10.65 4.02 -12.72
C SER A 162 -10.78 5.21 -11.78
N ARG A 163 -9.73 6.00 -11.59
CA ARG A 163 -9.97 7.40 -11.19
C ARG A 163 -10.38 8.18 -12.43
N THR A 164 -11.66 8.15 -12.76
CA THR A 164 -12.26 9.22 -13.54
C THR A 164 -12.25 10.48 -12.68
N SER A 165 -12.02 11.62 -13.31
CA SER A 165 -11.80 12.96 -12.73
C SER A 165 -12.95 13.52 -11.86
N GLU A 166 -13.87 12.70 -11.38
CA GLU A 166 -15.05 13.08 -10.61
C GLU A 166 -15.06 12.58 -9.16
N ASP A 167 -14.11 11.72 -8.76
CA ASP A 167 -14.05 11.20 -7.41
C ASP A 167 -13.29 12.16 -6.48
N CYS A 168 -14.07 12.93 -5.79
CA CYS A 168 -13.83 13.67 -4.55
C CYS A 168 -12.43 14.30 -4.37
N LEU A 169 -12.21 15.45 -5.01
CA LEU A 169 -11.09 16.39 -4.75
C LEU A 169 -11.00 16.88 -3.28
N SER A 170 -11.99 16.59 -2.44
CA SER A 170 -12.03 17.06 -1.05
C SER A 170 -11.33 16.14 -0.04
N CYS A 171 -10.95 14.91 -0.45
CA CYS A 171 -10.25 13.96 0.42
C CYS A 171 -8.73 13.89 0.19
N ASP A 172 -8.23 14.62 -0.82
CA ASP A 172 -6.80 14.70 -1.18
C ASP A 172 -6.11 15.98 -0.67
N GLY A 173 -6.60 16.53 0.42
CA GLY A 173 -6.02 17.69 1.11
C GLY A 173 -5.00 17.31 2.14
#